data_7840b76e48f9e8179f1bc9d75518725c
#
_entry.id   7840b76e48f9e8179f1bc9d75518725c
#
_cell.length_a   1.000
_cell.length_b   1.000
_cell.length_c   1.000
_cell.angle_alpha   90.00
_cell.angle_beta   90.00
_cell.angle_gamma   90.00
#
_symmetry.space_group_name_H-M   'P 1'
#
loop_
_entity.id
_entity.type
_entity.pdbx_description
1 polymer ?
#
loop_
_entity_poly.entity_id
_entity_poly.type
_entity_poly.pdbx_seq_one_letter_code
_entity_poly.pdbx_strand_id
1 'polypeptide(L)'
;MSKLLIYYVSSALCLNMIATLYQGFLYQAEGAVGGGDSSLDSASRSLPPLNLTLRGALAAAVENNPAVLLYKERIEEARGQVQTQLGAMLPNLSSTVRQSNQTVFRGTFGLSPTRSDPFSIFDARGNATQNLLSISLIQRWRASREMLQVSEAESESKKFDTMASVALTYMEYLKAMGRMKMHEANQQVMNDLLGLIKQRQRVGVATGLDVARLDAQLANERQQASVSQYAVETAKLNLLNLLALPYDIQLTLSDEFRPNVLGPSAAQAAVEEALKQRPEVTAQVTRV
;
A
#
# COMPACT_ATOMS: atom_id res chain seq x y z
N MET A 1 -37.90 32.80 40.55
CA MET A 1 -38.28 31.48 39.96
C MET A 1 -38.05 31.37 38.45
N SER A 2 -37.85 32.42 37.69
CA SER A 2 -37.67 32.32 36.21
C SER A 2 -36.25 31.95 35.71
N LYS A 3 -35.21 32.11 36.52
CA LYS A 3 -33.83 31.78 36.12
C LYS A 3 -33.46 30.31 36.27
N LEU A 4 -34.17 29.54 37.07
CA LEU A 4 -33.97 28.10 37.24
C LEU A 4 -34.58 27.29 36.08
N LEU A 5 -35.63 27.79 35.45
CA LEU A 5 -36.28 27.11 34.33
C LEU A 5 -35.44 27.13 33.03
N ILE A 6 -34.67 28.19 32.77
CA ILE A 6 -33.81 28.33 31.60
C ILE A 6 -32.61 27.37 31.69
N TYR A 7 -32.10 27.12 32.90
CA TYR A 7 -30.98 26.19 33.11
C TYR A 7 -31.37 24.71 32.90
N TYR A 8 -32.63 24.37 33.30
CA TYR A 8 -33.14 23.01 33.13
C TYR A 8 -33.45 22.67 31.67
N VAL A 9 -33.93 23.62 30.88
CA VAL A 9 -34.23 23.42 29.45
C VAL A 9 -32.96 23.33 28.62
N SER A 10 -31.89 24.10 28.92
CA SER A 10 -30.62 24.04 28.21
C SER A 10 -29.87 22.74 28.49
N SER A 11 -29.89 22.24 29.72
CA SER A 11 -29.28 20.97 30.11
C SER A 11 -29.97 19.75 29.49
N ALA A 12 -31.33 19.80 29.43
CA ALA A 12 -32.11 18.73 28.82
C ALA A 12 -31.96 18.65 27.29
N LEU A 13 -31.78 19.80 26.62
CA LEU A 13 -31.50 19.84 25.16
C LEU A 13 -30.12 19.30 24.78
N CYS A 14 -29.07 19.60 25.56
CA CYS A 14 -27.75 19.03 25.36
C CYS A 14 -27.71 17.52 25.63
N LEU A 15 -28.37 17.04 26.68
CA LEU A 15 -28.44 15.60 26.98
C LEU A 15 -29.22 14.83 25.89
N ASN A 16 -30.30 15.39 25.38
CA ASN A 16 -31.09 14.77 24.30
C ASN A 16 -30.32 14.76 22.97
N MET A 17 -29.51 15.78 22.67
CA MET A 17 -28.70 15.81 21.45
C MET A 17 -27.56 14.80 21.48
N ILE A 18 -26.95 14.57 22.66
CA ILE A 18 -25.92 13.53 22.84
C ILE A 18 -26.56 12.14 22.82
N ALA A 19 -27.72 11.95 23.40
CA ALA A 19 -28.45 10.68 23.39
C ALA A 19 -28.91 10.27 21.97
N THR A 20 -29.40 11.23 21.16
CA THR A 20 -29.77 10.95 19.76
C THR A 20 -28.58 10.64 18.86
N LEU A 21 -27.41 11.26 19.09
CA LEU A 21 -26.16 10.90 18.39
C LEU A 21 -25.66 9.51 18.81
N TYR A 22 -25.79 9.13 20.07
CA TYR A 22 -25.38 7.81 20.56
C TYR A 22 -26.34 6.70 20.08
N GLN A 23 -27.66 6.96 20.01
CA GLN A 23 -28.63 6.02 19.45
C GLN A 23 -28.47 5.84 17.93
N GLY A 24 -28.11 6.88 17.18
CA GLY A 24 -27.81 6.78 15.75
C GLY A 24 -26.56 5.92 15.48
N PHE A 25 -25.56 5.97 16.37
CA PHE A 25 -24.35 5.16 16.24
C PHE A 25 -24.58 3.68 16.61
N LEU A 26 -25.43 3.39 17.59
CA LEU A 26 -25.81 2.03 17.96
C LEU A 26 -26.72 1.37 16.91
N TYR A 27 -27.61 2.13 16.26
CA TYR A 27 -28.49 1.60 15.21
C TYR A 27 -27.73 1.22 13.93
N GLN A 28 -26.58 1.87 13.67
CA GLN A 28 -25.69 1.50 12.55
C GLN A 28 -24.84 0.27 12.86
N ALA A 29 -24.60 -0.04 14.13
CA ALA A 29 -23.84 -1.22 14.54
C ALA A 29 -24.70 -2.50 14.60
N GLU A 30 -26.00 -2.41 14.88
CA GLU A 30 -26.92 -3.56 14.93
C GLU A 30 -27.45 -3.99 13.55
N GLY A 31 -27.39 -3.13 12.53
CA GLY A 31 -27.75 -3.48 11.15
C GLY A 31 -26.76 -4.40 10.42
N ALA A 32 -25.59 -4.67 11.04
CA ALA A 32 -24.53 -5.49 10.43
C ALA A 32 -24.51 -6.96 10.92
N VAL A 33 -25.39 -7.35 11.83
CA VAL A 33 -25.53 -8.74 12.33
C VAL A 33 -26.91 -9.29 11.97
N GLY A 34 -27.27 -9.18 10.70
CA GLY A 34 -28.41 -9.86 10.09
C GLY A 34 -27.88 -11.14 9.43
N GLY A 35 -28.32 -12.31 9.96
CA GLY A 35 -27.90 -13.65 9.56
C GLY A 35 -27.88 -13.84 8.04
N GLY A 36 -26.70 -13.89 7.50
CA GLY A 36 -26.41 -14.44 6.19
C GLY A 36 -26.08 -15.90 6.37
N ASP A 37 -26.99 -16.77 5.94
CA ASP A 37 -26.73 -18.18 5.67
C ASP A 37 -25.40 -18.30 4.93
N SER A 38 -24.41 -18.85 5.61
CA SER A 38 -23.13 -19.20 5.00
C SER A 38 -23.28 -20.50 4.21
N SER A 39 -24.03 -20.44 3.12
CA SER A 39 -23.76 -21.31 1.99
C SER A 39 -22.47 -20.76 1.37
N LEU A 40 -21.34 -21.34 1.78
CA LEU A 40 -20.09 -21.30 1.05
C LEU A 40 -20.29 -22.01 -0.29
N ASP A 41 -21.13 -21.42 -1.13
CA ASP A 41 -21.13 -21.73 -2.54
C ASP A 41 -19.86 -21.09 -3.11
N SER A 42 -18.77 -21.85 -2.97
CA SER A 42 -17.51 -21.66 -3.70
C SER A 42 -17.78 -21.92 -5.19
N ALA A 43 -18.68 -21.13 -5.76
CA ALA A 43 -18.65 -20.90 -7.18
C ALA A 43 -17.29 -20.24 -7.45
N SER A 44 -16.33 -21.07 -7.82
CA SER A 44 -15.10 -20.64 -8.47
C SER A 44 -15.51 -19.80 -9.68
N ARG A 45 -15.72 -18.49 -9.45
CA ARG A 45 -15.81 -17.52 -10.52
C ARG A 45 -14.46 -17.53 -11.18
N SER A 46 -14.30 -18.35 -12.20
CA SER A 46 -13.18 -18.27 -13.11
C SER A 46 -13.24 -16.87 -13.71
N LEU A 47 -12.45 -15.96 -13.14
CA LEU A 47 -12.28 -14.63 -13.72
C LEU A 47 -11.80 -14.81 -15.16
N PRO A 48 -12.29 -13.99 -16.12
CA PRO A 48 -11.88 -14.11 -17.50
C PRO A 48 -10.35 -13.97 -17.59
N PRO A 49 -9.69 -14.71 -18.51
CA PRO A 49 -8.24 -14.62 -18.65
C PRO A 49 -7.84 -13.17 -18.96
N LEU A 50 -6.92 -12.64 -18.17
CA LEU A 50 -6.41 -11.29 -18.35
C LEU A 50 -5.25 -11.30 -19.33
N ASN A 51 -5.47 -10.74 -20.53
CA ASN A 51 -4.40 -10.52 -21.49
C ASN A 51 -3.62 -9.26 -21.09
N LEU A 52 -2.39 -9.46 -20.62
CA LEU A 52 -1.58 -8.38 -20.10
C LEU A 52 -0.41 -8.08 -21.06
N THR A 53 -0.30 -6.82 -21.46
CA THR A 53 0.89 -6.27 -22.12
C THR A 53 1.77 -5.59 -21.09
N LEU A 54 3.06 -5.39 -21.38
CA LEU A 54 3.96 -4.66 -20.47
C LEU A 54 3.40 -3.28 -20.11
N ARG A 55 2.90 -2.54 -21.10
CA ARG A 55 2.29 -1.21 -20.86
C ARG A 55 1.06 -1.30 -19.94
N GLY A 56 0.20 -2.30 -20.15
CA GLY A 56 -0.96 -2.54 -19.29
C GLY A 56 -0.56 -2.90 -17.87
N ALA A 57 0.48 -3.73 -17.70
CA ALA A 57 1.03 -4.08 -16.39
C ALA A 57 1.56 -2.85 -15.63
N LEU A 58 2.31 -1.97 -16.31
CA LEU A 58 2.81 -0.74 -15.73
C LEU A 58 1.69 0.21 -15.30
N ALA A 59 0.64 0.36 -16.11
CA ALA A 59 -0.51 1.19 -15.77
C ALA A 59 -1.27 0.64 -14.55
N ALA A 60 -1.58 -0.66 -14.56
CA ALA A 60 -2.26 -1.32 -13.45
C ALA A 60 -1.47 -1.23 -12.13
N ALA A 61 -0.13 -1.36 -12.19
CA ALA A 61 0.72 -1.23 -11.02
C ALA A 61 0.66 0.18 -10.41
N VAL A 62 0.69 1.23 -11.23
CA VAL A 62 0.62 2.63 -10.74
C VAL A 62 -0.73 2.94 -10.09
N GLU A 63 -1.81 2.28 -10.53
CA GLU A 63 -3.15 2.48 -9.98
C GLU A 63 -3.40 1.68 -8.71
N ASN A 64 -2.95 0.42 -8.67
CA ASN A 64 -3.38 -0.54 -7.65
C ASN A 64 -2.29 -0.88 -6.62
N ASN A 65 -1.01 -0.61 -6.92
CA ASN A 65 0.06 -1.04 -6.03
C ASN A 65 0.00 -0.30 -4.67
N PRO A 66 -0.07 -1.02 -3.53
CA PRO A 66 -0.22 -0.42 -2.21
C PRO A 66 0.93 0.53 -1.85
N ALA A 67 2.15 0.27 -2.34
CA ALA A 67 3.28 1.15 -2.08
C ALA A 67 3.11 2.51 -2.78
N VAL A 68 2.60 2.53 -4.02
CA VAL A 68 2.31 3.78 -4.74
C VAL A 68 1.18 4.55 -4.05
N LEU A 69 0.12 3.85 -3.65
CA LEU A 69 -1.02 4.46 -2.93
C LEU A 69 -0.56 5.07 -1.60
N LEU A 70 0.28 4.36 -0.83
CA LEU A 70 0.83 4.87 0.42
C LEU A 70 1.58 6.20 0.22
N TYR A 71 2.40 6.32 -0.82
CA TYR A 71 3.12 7.56 -1.09
C TYR A 71 2.20 8.68 -1.59
N LYS A 72 1.09 8.38 -2.25
CA LYS A 72 0.05 9.38 -2.54
C LYS A 72 -0.59 9.92 -1.26
N GLU A 73 -0.92 9.05 -0.30
CA GLU A 73 -1.48 9.46 0.99
C GLU A 73 -0.46 10.28 1.82
N ARG A 74 0.84 10.02 1.71
CA ARG A 74 1.88 10.84 2.34
C ARG A 74 1.93 12.28 1.82
N ILE A 75 1.57 12.51 0.56
CA ILE A 75 1.42 13.87 0.02
C ILE A 75 0.27 14.59 0.75
N GLU A 76 -0.87 13.92 0.96
CA GLU A 76 -2.00 14.50 1.68
C GLU A 76 -1.66 14.76 3.16
N GLU A 77 -0.91 13.86 3.79
CA GLU A 77 -0.35 14.08 5.13
C GLU A 77 0.54 15.34 5.18
N ALA A 78 1.50 15.47 4.26
CA ALA A 78 2.38 16.63 4.16
C ALA A 78 1.58 17.91 3.89
N ARG A 79 0.53 17.85 3.07
CA ARG A 79 -0.41 18.97 2.83
C ARG A 79 -1.15 19.35 4.11
N GLY A 80 -1.61 18.38 4.90
CA GLY A 80 -2.19 18.59 6.22
C GLY A 80 -1.21 19.28 7.19
N GLN A 81 0.07 18.92 7.15
CA GLN A 81 1.12 19.58 7.94
C GLN A 81 1.29 21.05 7.56
N VAL A 82 1.27 21.39 6.27
CA VAL A 82 1.30 22.79 5.81
C VAL A 82 0.13 23.57 6.37
N GLN A 83 -1.09 22.99 6.33
CA GLN A 83 -2.30 23.62 6.88
C GLN A 83 -2.20 23.79 8.40
N THR A 84 -1.65 22.80 9.11
CA THR A 84 -1.42 22.89 10.56
C THR A 84 -0.47 24.02 10.93
N GLN A 85 0.64 24.17 10.20
CA GLN A 85 1.57 25.28 10.42
C GLN A 85 0.94 26.65 10.08
N LEU A 86 0.09 26.71 9.06
CA LEU A 86 -0.69 27.91 8.75
C LEU A 86 -1.69 28.22 9.87
N GLY A 87 -2.39 27.18 10.35
CA GLY A 87 -3.34 27.30 11.47
C GLY A 87 -2.71 27.86 12.74
N ALA A 88 -1.44 27.54 13.01
CA ALA A 88 -0.71 28.09 14.16
C ALA A 88 -0.49 29.60 14.09
N MET A 89 -0.63 30.23 12.92
CA MET A 89 -0.57 31.69 12.72
C MET A 89 -1.94 32.35 12.88
N LEU A 90 -3.03 31.58 12.86
CA LEU A 90 -4.38 32.08 13.01
C LEU A 90 -4.76 32.28 14.49
N PRO A 91 -5.80 33.07 14.80
CA PRO A 91 -6.30 33.18 16.17
C PRO A 91 -6.70 31.83 16.75
N ASN A 92 -6.15 31.50 17.92
CA ASN A 92 -6.55 30.32 18.68
C ASN A 92 -7.65 30.70 19.66
N LEU A 93 -8.82 30.07 19.51
CA LEU A 93 -9.97 30.26 20.38
C LEU A 93 -10.12 29.01 21.25
N SER A 94 -10.09 29.18 22.56
CA SER A 94 -10.34 28.09 23.49
C SER A 94 -11.44 28.44 24.47
N SER A 95 -12.32 27.51 24.79
CA SER A 95 -13.29 27.66 25.85
C SER A 95 -13.11 26.52 26.86
N THR A 96 -13.15 26.87 28.13
CA THR A 96 -13.05 25.92 29.24
C THR A 96 -14.22 26.11 30.16
N VAL A 97 -14.99 25.08 30.39
CA VAL A 97 -16.08 25.06 31.38
C VAL A 97 -15.71 24.01 32.43
N ARG A 98 -15.64 24.44 33.66
CA ARG A 98 -15.31 23.59 34.80
C ARG A 98 -16.33 23.78 35.90
N GLN A 99 -16.87 22.69 36.39
CA GLN A 99 -17.62 22.67 37.65
C GLN A 99 -16.88 21.81 38.65
N SER A 100 -16.58 22.35 39.83
CA SER A 100 -15.90 21.64 40.90
C SER A 100 -16.60 21.85 42.24
N ASN A 101 -16.68 20.79 43.02
CA ASN A 101 -17.12 20.83 44.39
C ASN A 101 -15.90 20.70 45.30
N GLN A 102 -15.73 21.65 46.17
CA GLN A 102 -14.57 21.63 47.10
C GLN A 102 -14.95 22.01 48.51
N THR A 103 -14.17 21.53 49.45
CA THR A 103 -14.21 21.92 50.87
C THR A 103 -12.89 22.57 51.21
N VAL A 104 -12.92 23.64 51.99
CA VAL A 104 -11.71 24.34 52.45
C VAL A 104 -11.50 24.07 53.94
N PHE A 105 -10.28 23.73 54.28
CA PHE A 105 -9.93 23.65 55.72
C PHE A 105 -9.56 25.04 56.22
N ARG A 106 -10.36 25.60 57.12
CA ARG A 106 -10.24 26.97 57.61
C ARG A 106 -9.01 27.18 58.51
N GLY A 107 -8.48 26.13 59.12
CA GLY A 107 -7.27 26.17 59.96
C GLY A 107 -6.03 26.70 59.21
N THR A 108 -5.96 26.59 57.89
CA THR A 108 -4.86 27.11 57.07
C THR A 108 -4.81 28.66 57.09
N PHE A 109 -5.89 29.32 57.40
CA PHE A 109 -5.98 30.78 57.48
C PHE A 109 -6.03 31.30 58.93
N GLY A 110 -5.61 30.51 59.90
CA GLY A 110 -5.63 30.91 61.35
C GLY A 110 -7.01 31.00 61.98
N LEU A 111 -8.05 30.47 61.30
CA LEU A 111 -9.40 30.38 61.81
C LEU A 111 -9.63 29.03 62.50
N SER A 112 -10.80 28.86 63.15
CA SER A 112 -11.15 27.58 63.80
C SER A 112 -10.88 26.38 62.89
N PRO A 113 -10.27 25.27 63.41
CA PRO A 113 -9.82 24.11 62.59
C PRO A 113 -11.00 23.24 62.14
N THR A 114 -11.95 23.84 61.44
CA THR A 114 -13.13 23.19 60.84
C THR A 114 -13.07 23.22 59.32
N ARG A 115 -13.64 22.20 58.69
CA ARG A 115 -13.85 22.18 57.25
C ARG A 115 -15.10 23.00 56.90
N SER A 116 -15.06 23.73 55.79
CA SER A 116 -16.28 24.34 55.25
C SER A 116 -17.24 23.28 54.72
N ASP A 117 -18.51 23.57 54.67
CA ASP A 117 -19.45 22.77 53.91
C ASP A 117 -19.00 22.71 52.43
N PRO A 118 -19.29 21.61 51.72
CA PRO A 118 -19.01 21.52 50.29
C PRO A 118 -19.71 22.64 49.53
N PHE A 119 -18.93 23.38 48.75
CA PHE A 119 -19.52 24.40 47.85
C PHE A 119 -19.12 24.16 46.41
N SER A 120 -19.99 24.49 45.50
CA SER A 120 -19.82 24.31 44.08
C SER A 120 -19.25 25.57 43.44
N ILE A 121 -18.19 25.42 42.67
CA ILE A 121 -17.64 26.50 41.84
C ILE A 121 -17.90 26.15 40.40
N PHE A 122 -18.55 27.06 39.68
CA PHE A 122 -18.72 27.05 38.25
C PHE A 122 -17.77 28.10 37.64
N ASP A 123 -16.88 27.66 36.75
CA ASP A 123 -15.92 28.51 36.09
C ASP A 123 -16.06 28.29 34.57
N ALA A 124 -16.44 29.33 33.84
CA ALA A 124 -16.55 29.34 32.38
C ALA A 124 -15.66 30.46 31.84
N ARG A 125 -14.65 30.06 31.05
CA ARG A 125 -13.66 30.99 30.48
C ARG A 125 -13.59 30.81 28.98
N GLY A 126 -13.58 31.91 28.24
CA GLY A 126 -13.22 31.99 26.84
C GLY A 126 -11.87 32.70 26.70
N ASN A 127 -10.94 32.12 25.98
CA ASN A 127 -9.65 32.72 25.69
C ASN A 127 -9.47 32.83 24.16
N ALA A 128 -9.01 33.97 23.70
CA ALA A 128 -8.60 34.21 22.32
C ALA A 128 -7.13 34.66 22.33
N THR A 129 -6.28 33.92 21.68
CA THR A 129 -4.84 34.26 21.58
C THR A 129 -4.42 34.26 20.13
N GLN A 130 -3.66 35.27 19.71
CA GLN A 130 -3.11 35.37 18.36
C GLN A 130 -1.68 35.83 18.42
N ASN A 131 -0.80 35.19 17.66
CA ASN A 131 0.54 35.59 17.43
C ASN A 131 0.54 36.64 16.29
N LEU A 132 0.76 37.92 16.62
CA LEU A 132 0.74 38.98 15.62
C LEU A 132 1.98 38.96 14.71
N LEU A 133 3.16 38.65 15.26
CA LEU A 133 4.39 38.51 14.51
C LEU A 133 5.27 37.43 15.13
N SER A 134 5.50 36.36 14.40
CA SER A 134 6.40 35.28 14.82
C SER A 134 7.19 34.78 13.61
N ILE A 135 8.47 35.17 13.55
CA ILE A 135 9.40 34.74 12.49
C ILE A 135 9.55 33.21 12.51
N SER A 136 9.54 32.60 13.69
CA SER A 136 9.65 31.16 13.83
C SER A 136 8.46 30.41 13.20
N LEU A 137 7.23 30.91 13.35
CA LEU A 137 6.06 30.32 12.73
C LEU A 137 6.11 30.44 11.20
N ILE A 138 6.54 31.60 10.69
CA ILE A 138 6.71 31.81 9.24
C ILE A 138 7.75 30.86 8.67
N GLN A 139 8.88 30.66 9.35
CA GLN A 139 9.91 29.70 8.89
C GLN A 139 9.44 28.25 8.96
N ARG A 140 8.69 27.86 10.00
CA ARG A 140 8.08 26.53 10.09
C ARG A 140 7.09 26.27 8.96
N TRP A 141 6.27 27.26 8.62
CA TRP A 141 5.34 27.15 7.51
C TRP A 141 6.09 27.02 6.16
N ARG A 142 7.15 27.82 5.94
CA ARG A 142 7.99 27.66 4.74
C ARG A 142 8.63 26.29 4.68
N ALA A 143 9.24 25.82 5.77
CA ALA A 143 9.84 24.50 5.85
C ALA A 143 8.82 23.39 5.58
N SER A 144 7.57 23.50 6.06
CA SER A 144 6.53 22.53 5.76
C SER A 144 6.11 22.51 4.28
N ARG A 145 6.19 23.65 3.58
CA ARG A 145 5.96 23.71 2.13
C ARG A 145 7.07 23.00 1.34
N GLU A 146 8.32 23.22 1.73
CA GLU A 146 9.45 22.50 1.13
C GLU A 146 9.34 20.99 1.39
N MET A 147 8.92 20.59 2.60
CA MET A 147 8.68 19.20 2.92
C MET A 147 7.55 18.57 2.09
N LEU A 148 6.52 19.35 1.72
CA LEU A 148 5.51 18.90 0.78
C LEU A 148 6.11 18.59 -0.60
N GLN A 149 6.98 19.46 -1.12
CA GLN A 149 7.68 19.22 -2.40
C GLN A 149 8.57 17.97 -2.33
N VAL A 150 9.25 17.74 -1.19
CA VAL A 150 10.00 16.50 -0.97
C VAL A 150 9.07 15.29 -1.05
N SER A 151 7.91 15.33 -0.40
CA SER A 151 6.94 14.21 -0.42
C SER A 151 6.38 13.97 -1.83
N GLU A 152 6.16 15.00 -2.63
CA GLU A 152 5.76 14.89 -4.03
C GLU A 152 6.86 14.21 -4.88
N ALA A 153 8.12 14.64 -4.72
CA ALA A 153 9.24 14.04 -5.42
C ALA A 153 9.50 12.57 -4.99
N GLU A 154 9.36 12.26 -3.70
CA GLU A 154 9.46 10.88 -3.19
C GLU A 154 8.34 9.98 -3.74
N SER A 155 7.13 10.51 -3.88
CA SER A 155 6.00 9.79 -4.49
C SER A 155 6.27 9.48 -5.96
N GLU A 156 6.83 10.42 -6.70
CA GLU A 156 7.20 10.21 -8.10
C GLU A 156 8.34 9.20 -8.24
N SER A 157 9.37 9.30 -7.40
CA SER A 157 10.44 8.30 -7.32
C SER A 157 9.88 6.89 -7.08
N LYS A 158 9.00 6.75 -6.09
CA LYS A 158 8.39 5.45 -5.76
C LYS A 158 7.56 4.87 -6.91
N LYS A 159 6.87 5.73 -7.65
CA LYS A 159 6.15 5.33 -8.86
C LYS A 159 7.10 4.74 -9.90
N PHE A 160 8.24 5.39 -10.19
CA PHE A 160 9.23 4.88 -11.13
C PHE A 160 9.88 3.57 -10.65
N ASP A 161 10.21 3.46 -9.36
CA ASP A 161 10.73 2.23 -8.77
C ASP A 161 9.76 1.05 -8.92
N THR A 162 8.48 1.32 -8.68
CA THR A 162 7.43 0.30 -8.85
C THR A 162 7.30 -0.11 -10.30
N MET A 163 7.31 0.86 -11.23
CA MET A 163 7.29 0.57 -12.68
C MET A 163 8.50 -0.27 -13.10
N ALA A 164 9.70 0.05 -12.63
CA ALA A 164 10.90 -0.71 -12.90
C ALA A 164 10.82 -2.15 -12.35
N SER A 165 10.34 -2.30 -11.12
CA SER A 165 10.15 -3.62 -10.49
C SER A 165 9.14 -4.48 -11.26
N VAL A 166 8.04 -3.89 -11.69
CA VAL A 166 7.02 -4.59 -12.50
C VAL A 166 7.57 -4.97 -13.86
N ALA A 167 8.33 -4.09 -14.52
CA ALA A 167 8.96 -4.40 -15.81
C ALA A 167 9.94 -5.58 -15.71
N LEU A 168 10.78 -5.59 -14.67
CA LEU A 168 11.72 -6.68 -14.42
C LEU A 168 10.99 -8.00 -14.16
N THR A 169 9.99 -8.01 -13.28
CA THR A 169 9.20 -9.20 -12.96
C THR A 169 8.41 -9.71 -14.16
N TYR A 170 7.88 -8.80 -14.99
CA TYR A 170 7.23 -9.15 -16.26
C TYR A 170 8.21 -9.86 -17.22
N MET A 171 9.43 -9.35 -17.36
CA MET A 171 10.47 -9.98 -18.18
C MET A 171 10.92 -11.32 -17.60
N GLU A 172 11.00 -11.47 -16.28
CA GLU A 172 11.28 -12.76 -15.63
C GLU A 172 10.21 -13.80 -15.93
N TYR A 173 8.94 -13.40 -15.93
CA TYR A 173 7.83 -14.28 -16.29
C TYR A 173 7.92 -14.71 -17.76
N LEU A 174 8.16 -13.79 -18.71
CA LEU A 174 8.38 -14.13 -20.12
C LEU A 174 9.56 -15.09 -20.31
N LYS A 175 10.66 -14.85 -19.60
CA LYS A 175 11.86 -15.71 -19.63
C LYS A 175 11.55 -17.11 -19.08
N ALA A 176 10.79 -17.20 -17.99
CA ALA A 176 10.39 -18.49 -17.41
C ALA A 176 9.52 -19.28 -18.38
N MET A 177 8.53 -18.63 -19.02
CA MET A 177 7.71 -19.25 -20.07
C MET A 177 8.54 -19.74 -21.26
N GLY A 178 9.53 -18.94 -21.71
CA GLY A 178 10.44 -19.32 -22.77
C GLY A 178 11.26 -20.58 -22.42
N ARG A 179 11.76 -20.66 -21.18
CA ARG A 179 12.50 -21.82 -20.68
C ARG A 179 11.59 -23.08 -20.60
N MET A 180 10.38 -22.94 -20.11
CA MET A 180 9.42 -24.03 -20.06
C MET A 180 9.17 -24.62 -21.46
N LYS A 181 8.86 -23.76 -22.45
CA LYS A 181 8.67 -24.17 -23.85
C LYS A 181 9.91 -24.87 -24.44
N MET A 182 11.12 -24.39 -24.10
CA MET A 182 12.37 -25.02 -24.53
C MET A 182 12.51 -26.45 -23.97
N HIS A 183 12.26 -26.64 -22.66
CA HIS A 183 12.34 -27.97 -22.04
C HIS A 183 11.25 -28.92 -22.53
N GLU A 184 10.05 -28.43 -22.80
CA GLU A 184 8.97 -29.23 -23.44
C GLU A 184 9.40 -29.69 -24.84
N ALA A 185 9.95 -28.82 -25.66
CA ALA A 185 10.44 -29.18 -26.98
C ALA A 185 11.60 -30.19 -26.91
N ASN A 186 12.57 -29.99 -26.00
CA ASN A 186 13.66 -30.93 -25.76
C ASN A 186 13.14 -32.29 -25.31
N GLN A 187 12.17 -32.33 -24.42
CA GLN A 187 11.54 -33.56 -23.96
C GLN A 187 10.91 -34.34 -25.11
N GLN A 188 10.26 -33.64 -26.05
CA GLN A 188 9.68 -34.26 -27.24
C GLN A 188 10.77 -34.86 -28.14
N VAL A 189 11.84 -34.11 -28.41
CA VAL A 189 12.99 -34.61 -29.20
C VAL A 189 13.63 -35.84 -28.54
N MET A 190 13.80 -35.81 -27.20
CA MET A 190 14.35 -36.97 -26.47
C MET A 190 13.45 -38.20 -26.51
N ASN A 191 12.13 -38.01 -26.46
CA ASN A 191 11.16 -39.12 -26.61
C ASN A 191 11.26 -39.73 -28.02
N ASP A 192 11.34 -38.91 -29.07
CA ASP A 192 11.43 -39.39 -30.44
C ASP A 192 12.75 -40.15 -30.66
N LEU A 193 13.88 -39.64 -30.14
CA LEU A 193 15.20 -40.27 -30.19
C LEU A 193 15.22 -41.59 -29.44
N LEU A 194 14.59 -41.68 -28.26
CA LEU A 194 14.45 -42.91 -27.50
C LEU A 194 13.67 -43.97 -28.30
N GLY A 195 12.60 -43.56 -28.98
CA GLY A 195 11.81 -44.41 -29.87
C GLY A 195 12.69 -45.02 -31.00
N LEU A 196 13.48 -44.17 -31.64
CA LEU A 196 14.42 -44.57 -32.70
C LEU A 196 15.51 -45.55 -32.20
N ILE A 197 16.13 -45.30 -31.06
CA ILE A 197 17.16 -46.16 -30.49
C ILE A 197 16.58 -47.52 -30.04
N LYS A 198 15.38 -47.55 -29.48
CA LYS A 198 14.66 -48.83 -29.18
C LYS A 198 14.40 -49.64 -30.44
N GLN A 199 14.04 -49.01 -31.56
CA GLN A 199 13.91 -49.74 -32.85
C GLN A 199 15.23 -50.30 -33.33
N ARG A 200 16.33 -49.51 -33.26
CA ARG A 200 17.69 -49.98 -33.61
C ARG A 200 18.19 -51.12 -32.74
N GLN A 201 17.83 -51.10 -31.45
CA GLN A 201 18.16 -52.17 -30.53
C GLN A 201 17.45 -53.50 -30.94
N ARG A 202 16.17 -53.45 -31.37
CA ARG A 202 15.42 -54.63 -31.84
C ARG A 202 16.08 -55.29 -33.06
N VAL A 203 16.73 -54.51 -33.92
CA VAL A 203 17.43 -55.06 -35.10
C VAL A 203 18.94 -55.29 -34.83
N GLY A 204 19.38 -55.21 -33.56
CA GLY A 204 20.75 -55.52 -33.13
C GLY A 204 21.81 -54.45 -33.43
N VAL A 205 21.41 -53.23 -33.82
CA VAL A 205 22.33 -52.17 -34.21
C VAL A 205 22.64 -51.23 -33.01
N ALA A 206 21.83 -51.22 -31.95
CA ALA A 206 22.07 -50.42 -30.73
C ALA A 206 22.13 -51.34 -29.50
N THR A 207 22.86 -50.93 -28.46
CA THR A 207 23.04 -51.68 -27.22
C THR A 207 21.97 -51.30 -26.19
N GLY A 208 21.73 -52.19 -25.19
CA GLY A 208 20.86 -51.86 -24.05
C GLY A 208 21.40 -50.67 -23.23
N LEU A 209 22.70 -50.45 -23.23
CA LEU A 209 23.35 -49.31 -22.58
C LEU A 209 22.96 -47.98 -23.25
N ASP A 210 22.83 -47.95 -24.56
CA ASP A 210 22.42 -46.75 -25.31
C ASP A 210 20.99 -46.35 -24.97
N VAL A 211 20.09 -47.35 -24.86
CA VAL A 211 18.71 -47.11 -24.43
C VAL A 211 18.65 -46.58 -23.00
N ALA A 212 19.43 -47.22 -22.09
CA ALA A 212 19.45 -46.79 -20.67
C ALA A 212 19.99 -45.36 -20.50
N ARG A 213 21.01 -44.96 -21.28
CA ARG A 213 21.57 -43.60 -21.29
C ARG A 213 20.52 -42.57 -21.74
N LEU A 214 19.83 -42.86 -22.83
CA LEU A 214 18.80 -41.93 -23.33
C LEU A 214 17.58 -41.86 -22.39
N ASP A 215 17.21 -42.97 -21.77
CA ASP A 215 16.12 -42.97 -20.80
C ASP A 215 16.46 -42.12 -19.56
N ALA A 216 17.72 -42.23 -19.08
CA ALA A 216 18.22 -41.37 -18.00
C ALA A 216 18.26 -39.87 -18.40
N GLN A 217 18.67 -39.58 -19.65
CA GLN A 217 18.64 -38.20 -20.16
C GLN A 217 17.19 -37.65 -20.25
N LEU A 218 16.26 -38.48 -20.74
CA LEU A 218 14.84 -38.10 -20.80
C LEU A 218 14.27 -37.86 -19.39
N ALA A 219 14.64 -38.69 -18.41
CA ALA A 219 14.20 -38.50 -17.02
C ALA A 219 14.72 -37.18 -16.44
N ASN A 220 15.97 -36.84 -16.74
CA ASN A 220 16.55 -35.54 -16.34
C ASN A 220 15.84 -34.36 -17.01
N GLU A 221 15.54 -34.47 -18.32
CA GLU A 221 14.83 -33.40 -19.04
C GLU A 221 13.40 -33.21 -18.51
N ARG A 222 12.70 -34.30 -18.12
CA ARG A 222 11.39 -34.23 -17.45
C ARG A 222 11.47 -33.52 -16.11
N GLN A 223 12.54 -33.76 -15.34
CA GLN A 223 12.78 -33.03 -14.10
C GLN A 223 12.98 -31.53 -14.37
N GLN A 224 13.78 -31.16 -15.37
CA GLN A 224 14.03 -29.76 -15.73
C GLN A 224 12.75 -29.05 -16.21
N ALA A 225 11.91 -29.76 -16.97
CA ALA A 225 10.59 -29.26 -17.37
C ALA A 225 9.70 -28.97 -16.16
N SER A 226 9.66 -29.87 -15.17
CA SER A 226 8.89 -29.66 -13.92
C SER A 226 9.41 -28.47 -13.10
N VAL A 227 10.75 -28.32 -13.00
CA VAL A 227 11.36 -27.15 -12.32
C VAL A 227 11.03 -25.87 -13.05
N SER A 228 11.03 -25.89 -14.39
CA SER A 228 10.69 -24.72 -15.21
C SER A 228 9.21 -24.36 -15.10
N GLN A 229 8.33 -25.33 -15.00
CA GLN A 229 6.91 -25.11 -14.75
C GLN A 229 6.69 -24.43 -13.39
N TYR A 230 7.36 -24.90 -12.34
CA TYR A 230 7.30 -24.25 -11.03
C TYR A 230 7.84 -22.81 -11.07
N ALA A 231 8.93 -22.57 -11.83
CA ALA A 231 9.46 -21.23 -12.02
C ALA A 231 8.48 -20.27 -12.72
N VAL A 232 7.70 -20.78 -13.69
CA VAL A 232 6.62 -20.01 -14.34
C VAL A 232 5.54 -19.61 -13.34
N GLU A 233 5.04 -20.56 -12.52
CA GLU A 233 4.02 -20.26 -11.52
C GLU A 233 4.54 -19.27 -10.46
N THR A 234 5.78 -19.41 -10.01
CA THR A 234 6.40 -18.47 -9.07
C THR A 234 6.51 -17.07 -9.66
N ALA A 235 6.98 -16.94 -10.90
CA ALA A 235 7.10 -15.65 -11.57
C ALA A 235 5.71 -14.99 -11.80
N LYS A 236 4.70 -15.79 -12.14
CA LYS A 236 3.30 -15.35 -12.25
C LYS A 236 2.78 -14.80 -10.94
N LEU A 237 2.95 -15.53 -9.83
CA LEU A 237 2.50 -15.10 -8.51
C LEU A 237 3.20 -13.81 -8.06
N ASN A 238 4.50 -13.69 -8.32
CA ASN A 238 5.26 -12.46 -8.03
C ASN A 238 4.72 -11.25 -8.81
N LEU A 239 4.38 -11.46 -10.08
CA LEU A 239 3.78 -10.40 -10.90
C LEU A 239 2.41 -10.00 -10.39
N LEU A 240 1.53 -10.96 -10.09
CA LEU A 240 0.20 -10.69 -9.52
C LEU A 240 0.29 -9.94 -8.18
N ASN A 241 1.25 -10.30 -7.33
CA ASN A 241 1.50 -9.62 -6.07
C ASN A 241 1.90 -8.14 -6.27
N LEU A 242 2.79 -7.86 -7.22
CA LEU A 242 3.19 -6.48 -7.53
C LEU A 242 2.05 -5.66 -8.14
N LEU A 243 1.15 -6.30 -8.88
CA LEU A 243 -0.03 -5.67 -9.47
C LEU A 243 -1.20 -5.54 -8.47
N ALA A 244 -1.07 -6.12 -7.26
CA ALA A 244 -2.12 -6.24 -6.26
C ALA A 244 -3.40 -6.87 -6.83
N LEU A 245 -3.24 -7.90 -7.69
CA LEU A 245 -4.34 -8.64 -8.28
C LEU A 245 -4.57 -9.97 -7.54
N PRO A 246 -5.80 -10.51 -7.56
CA PRO A 246 -6.10 -11.84 -7.01
C PRO A 246 -5.26 -12.93 -7.67
N TYR A 247 -4.85 -13.95 -6.88
CA TYR A 247 -3.96 -15.02 -7.36
C TYR A 247 -4.64 -16.09 -8.23
N ASP A 248 -5.95 -16.10 -8.27
CA ASP A 248 -6.78 -17.05 -9.05
C ASP A 248 -7.00 -16.60 -10.51
N ILE A 249 -6.51 -15.41 -10.90
CA ILE A 249 -6.60 -14.92 -12.26
C ILE A 249 -5.69 -15.73 -13.19
N GLN A 250 -6.25 -16.20 -14.32
CA GLN A 250 -5.45 -16.73 -15.42
C GLN A 250 -4.82 -15.59 -16.19
N LEU A 251 -3.49 -15.48 -16.09
CA LEU A 251 -2.71 -14.43 -16.75
C LEU A 251 -2.11 -14.97 -18.04
N THR A 252 -2.39 -14.31 -19.16
CA THR A 252 -1.75 -14.55 -20.45
C THR A 252 -1.00 -13.31 -20.89
N LEU A 253 0.28 -13.49 -21.28
CA LEU A 253 1.09 -12.40 -21.80
C LEU A 253 0.95 -12.33 -23.32
N SER A 254 0.73 -11.11 -23.81
CA SER A 254 0.58 -10.88 -25.26
C SER A 254 1.89 -10.50 -25.95
N ASP A 255 2.91 -10.11 -25.18
CA ASP A 255 4.17 -9.63 -25.73
C ASP A 255 5.16 -10.80 -25.98
N GLU A 256 5.90 -10.71 -27.09
CA GLU A 256 7.04 -11.58 -27.37
C GLU A 256 8.34 -10.95 -26.85
N PHE A 257 9.21 -11.77 -26.27
CA PHE A 257 10.52 -11.32 -25.85
C PHE A 257 11.40 -10.99 -27.09
N ARG A 258 11.63 -9.69 -27.31
CA ARG A 258 12.56 -9.21 -28.36
C ARG A 258 13.71 -8.47 -27.66
N PRO A 259 14.91 -9.06 -27.62
CA PRO A 259 16.06 -8.39 -27.03
C PRO A 259 16.45 -7.16 -27.86
N ASN A 260 16.45 -5.98 -27.24
CA ASN A 260 17.01 -4.77 -27.83
C ASN A 260 18.39 -4.53 -27.22
N VAL A 261 19.43 -4.73 -28.04
CA VAL A 261 20.81 -4.52 -27.62
C VAL A 261 21.16 -3.04 -27.75
N LEU A 262 21.21 -2.35 -26.62
CA LEU A 262 21.65 -0.95 -26.57
C LEU A 262 23.19 -0.90 -26.68
N GLY A 263 23.69 -0.02 -27.54
CA GLY A 263 25.13 0.23 -27.65
C GLY A 263 25.72 0.96 -26.42
N PRO A 264 27.02 0.91 -26.19
CA PRO A 264 27.67 1.53 -25.03
C PRO A 264 27.49 3.06 -24.95
N SER A 265 27.33 3.77 -26.08
CA SER A 265 27.02 5.20 -26.11
C SER A 265 25.63 5.52 -25.57
N ALA A 266 24.68 4.61 -25.74
CA ALA A 266 23.32 4.79 -25.20
C ALA A 266 23.29 4.67 -23.67
N ALA A 267 24.20 3.89 -23.08
CA ALA A 267 24.30 3.77 -21.62
C ALA A 267 24.80 5.08 -20.99
N GLN A 268 25.78 5.75 -21.57
CA GLN A 268 26.28 7.04 -21.09
C GLN A 268 25.22 8.14 -21.20
N ALA A 269 24.52 8.22 -22.33
CA ALA A 269 23.42 9.17 -22.51
C ALA A 269 22.29 8.93 -21.49
N ALA A 270 21.95 7.67 -21.19
CA ALA A 270 20.96 7.33 -20.18
C ALA A 270 21.37 7.76 -18.76
N VAL A 271 22.66 7.67 -18.42
CA VAL A 271 23.18 8.14 -17.12
C VAL A 271 23.08 9.66 -17.01
N GLU A 272 23.46 10.40 -18.05
CA GLU A 272 23.34 11.86 -18.04
C GLU A 272 21.88 12.33 -17.94
N GLU A 273 20.98 11.66 -18.64
CA GLU A 273 19.55 11.95 -18.57
C GLU A 273 18.98 11.60 -17.19
N ALA A 274 19.40 10.47 -16.61
CA ALA A 274 18.96 10.06 -15.27
C ALA A 274 19.39 11.08 -14.19
N LEU A 275 20.61 11.63 -14.26
CA LEU A 275 21.08 12.63 -13.32
C LEU A 275 20.27 13.94 -13.38
N LYS A 276 19.70 14.27 -14.52
CA LYS A 276 18.89 15.48 -14.71
C LYS A 276 17.42 15.28 -14.29
N GLN A 277 16.89 14.09 -14.51
CA GLN A 277 15.44 13.84 -14.40
C GLN A 277 15.03 13.01 -13.17
N ARG A 278 15.97 12.44 -12.41
CA ARG A 278 15.63 11.61 -11.24
C ARG A 278 14.99 12.44 -10.12
N PRO A 279 13.74 12.10 -9.71
CA PRO A 279 13.05 12.81 -8.64
C PRO A 279 13.77 12.73 -7.29
N GLU A 280 14.56 11.67 -7.06
CA GLU A 280 15.37 11.48 -5.85
C GLU A 280 16.41 12.58 -5.67
N VAL A 281 17.03 13.03 -6.78
CA VAL A 281 18.00 14.14 -6.76
C VAL A 281 17.30 15.43 -6.36
N THR A 282 16.13 15.69 -6.92
CA THR A 282 15.31 16.86 -6.58
C THR A 282 14.89 16.82 -5.10
N ALA A 283 14.42 15.67 -4.60
CA ALA A 283 14.05 15.50 -3.20
C ALA A 283 15.21 15.76 -2.24
N GLN A 284 16.43 15.28 -2.59
CA GLN A 284 17.62 15.51 -1.77
C GLN A 284 18.07 16.98 -1.77
N VAL A 285 18.05 17.64 -2.92
CA VAL A 285 18.40 19.08 -3.04
C VAL A 285 17.42 19.94 -2.25
N THR A 286 16.12 19.63 -2.28
CA THR A 286 15.10 20.40 -1.54
C THR A 286 15.17 20.15 -0.02
N ARG A 287 15.71 19.00 0.42
CA ARG A 287 15.84 18.65 1.85
C ARG A 287 17.00 19.39 2.55
N VAL A 288 18.01 19.86 1.80
CA VAL A 288 19.17 20.63 2.32
C VAL A 288 18.82 22.09 2.50
#